data_d869c5c0c44ca7967f1dc9f96abe0c9c
#
_entry.id   d869c5c0c44ca7967f1dc9f96abe0c9c
#
_cell.length_a   1.000
_cell.length_b   1.000
_cell.length_c   1.000
_cell.angle_alpha   90.00
_cell.angle_beta   90.00
_cell.angle_gamma   90.00
#
_symmetry.space_group_name_H-M   'P 1'
#
loop_
_entity.id
_entity.type
_entity.pdbx_description
1 polymer ?
#
loop_
_entity_poly.entity_id
_entity_poly.type
_entity_poly.pdbx_seq_one_letter_code
_entity_poly.pdbx_strand_id
1 'polypeptide(L)'
;MVVLDASALLAWFGGEPGADQVEQHMPCCCSTANWAEVVQKLTARGVGLGDIRSAVSLLGLVLEPVTTEDAETAATLWQDHPTLSLGDRLCLALGHRLAVPVLTADRAWSNQPPIVQIR
;
A
#
# COMPACT_ATOMS: atom_id res chain seq x y z
N MET A 1 -6.95 0.31 -11.87
CA MET A 1 -6.68 0.67 -10.45
C MET A 1 -5.77 -0.38 -9.81
N VAL A 2 -4.90 0.04 -8.93
CA VAL A 2 -4.03 -0.85 -8.14
C VAL A 2 -4.08 -0.44 -6.68
N VAL A 3 -3.74 -1.38 -5.80
CA VAL A 3 -3.52 -1.11 -4.37
C VAL A 3 -2.03 -0.87 -4.15
N LEU A 4 -1.69 0.16 -3.39
CA LEU A 4 -0.32 0.43 -2.95
C LEU A 4 -0.15 -0.01 -1.49
N ASP A 5 0.92 -0.73 -1.19
CA ASP A 5 1.33 -0.91 0.19
C ASP A 5 2.08 0.33 0.68
N ALA A 6 2.43 0.36 1.96
CA ALA A 6 3.13 1.50 2.53
C ALA A 6 4.49 1.74 1.88
N SER A 7 5.22 0.67 1.55
CA SER A 7 6.55 0.78 0.93
C SER A 7 6.50 1.41 -0.46
N ALA A 8 5.51 1.05 -1.27
CA ALA A 8 5.34 1.63 -2.60
C ALA A 8 5.00 3.12 -2.51
N LEU A 9 4.11 3.49 -1.61
CA LEU A 9 3.73 4.88 -1.43
C LEU A 9 4.88 5.71 -0.87
N LEU A 10 5.66 5.17 0.07
CA LEU A 10 6.85 5.84 0.59
C LEU A 10 7.94 5.99 -0.47
N ALA A 11 8.12 5.01 -1.34
CA ALA A 11 9.06 5.10 -2.46
C ALA A 11 8.68 6.25 -3.40
N TRP A 12 7.38 6.42 -3.67
CA TRP A 12 6.90 7.52 -4.48
C TRP A 12 7.17 8.88 -3.81
N PHE A 13 6.87 9.02 -2.52
CA PHE A 13 7.16 10.25 -1.78
C PHE A 13 8.64 10.60 -1.79
N GLY A 14 9.51 9.61 -1.67
CA GLY A 14 10.96 9.81 -1.62
C GLY A 14 11.63 9.94 -2.98
N GLY A 15 10.90 9.82 -4.09
CA GLY A 15 11.48 9.78 -5.43
C GLY A 15 12.43 8.61 -5.60
N GLU A 16 12.18 7.50 -4.91
CA GLU A 16 13.03 6.31 -4.93
C GLU A 16 12.79 5.47 -6.18
N PRO A 17 13.67 4.49 -6.47
CA PRO A 17 13.42 3.54 -7.56
C PRO A 17 12.04 2.90 -7.43
N GLY A 18 11.27 2.89 -8.51
CA GLY A 18 9.91 2.39 -8.54
C GLY A 18 8.83 3.47 -8.47
N ALA A 19 9.19 4.72 -8.14
CA ALA A 19 8.22 5.82 -8.06
C ALA A 19 7.45 6.04 -9.37
N ASP A 20 8.14 5.91 -10.50
CA ASP A 20 7.55 6.01 -11.83
C ASP A 20 6.53 4.91 -12.10
N GLN A 21 6.75 3.72 -11.57
CA GLN A 21 5.81 2.61 -11.68
C GLN A 21 4.49 2.92 -10.96
N VAL A 22 4.58 3.58 -9.79
CA VAL A 22 3.39 4.02 -9.06
C VAL A 22 2.58 5.00 -9.91
N GLU A 23 3.24 5.99 -10.50
CA GLU A 23 2.58 6.99 -11.33
C GLU A 23 1.92 6.39 -12.57
N GLN A 24 2.54 5.38 -13.18
CA GLN A 24 1.99 4.71 -14.35
C GLN A 24 0.70 3.95 -14.08
N HIS A 25 0.42 3.62 -12.82
CA HIS A 25 -0.75 2.85 -12.42
C HIS A 25 -1.88 3.70 -11.82
N MET A 26 -1.82 5.02 -11.99
CA MET A 26 -2.89 5.90 -11.51
C MET A 26 -4.24 5.57 -12.19
N PRO A 27 -5.36 5.68 -11.49
CA PRO A 27 -5.50 6.01 -10.08
C PRO A 27 -5.15 4.83 -9.16
N CYS A 28 -4.71 5.15 -7.95
CA CYS A 28 -4.28 4.16 -6.97
C CYS A 28 -5.18 4.20 -5.74
N CYS A 29 -5.20 3.11 -4.98
CA CYS A 29 -5.84 3.09 -3.67
C CYS A 29 -4.92 2.51 -2.62
N CYS A 30 -5.22 2.77 -1.36
CA CYS A 30 -4.43 2.34 -0.23
C CYS A 30 -5.35 2.03 0.95
N SER A 31 -5.09 0.93 1.64
CA SER A 31 -5.79 0.61 2.89
C SER A 31 -5.47 1.67 3.95
N THR A 32 -6.45 2.05 4.75
CA THR A 32 -6.21 2.98 5.88
C THR A 32 -5.20 2.42 6.87
N ALA A 33 -5.02 1.10 6.96
CA ALA A 33 -3.96 0.49 7.78
C ALA A 33 -2.57 0.88 7.26
N ASN A 34 -2.36 0.82 5.94
CA ASN A 34 -1.09 1.21 5.33
C ASN A 34 -0.92 2.74 5.32
N TRP A 35 -2.01 3.46 5.16
CA TRP A 35 -2.01 4.91 5.28
C TRP A 35 -1.50 5.36 6.65
N ALA A 36 -1.93 4.69 7.73
CA ALA A 36 -1.45 4.98 9.07
C ALA A 36 0.07 4.85 9.17
N GLU A 37 0.65 3.80 8.57
CA GLU A 37 2.10 3.60 8.55
C GLU A 37 2.81 4.70 7.75
N VAL A 38 2.29 5.06 6.59
CA VAL A 38 2.85 6.13 5.76
C VAL A 38 2.86 7.45 6.51
N VAL A 39 1.73 7.84 7.10
CA VAL A 39 1.62 9.08 7.86
C VAL A 39 2.57 9.07 9.05
N GLN A 40 2.64 7.96 9.78
CA GLN A 40 3.55 7.83 10.92
C GLN A 40 5.01 8.06 10.49
N LYS A 41 5.45 7.42 9.43
CA LYS A 41 6.84 7.53 8.98
C LYS A 41 7.18 8.91 8.44
N LEU A 42 6.28 9.52 7.69
CA LEU A 42 6.51 10.85 7.13
C LEU A 42 6.46 11.94 8.21
N THR A 43 5.51 11.87 9.14
CA THR A 43 5.45 12.85 10.23
C THR A 43 6.65 12.73 11.16
N ALA A 44 7.17 11.53 11.36
CA ALA A 44 8.42 11.32 12.11
C ALA A 44 9.62 11.99 11.42
N ARG A 45 9.55 12.21 10.12
CA ARG A 45 10.57 12.94 9.34
C ARG A 45 10.29 14.44 9.24
N GLY A 46 9.26 14.95 9.92
CA GLY A 46 8.91 16.35 9.95
C GLY A 46 7.95 16.82 8.85
N VAL A 47 7.37 15.91 8.09
CA VAL A 47 6.39 16.27 7.04
C VAL A 47 5.02 16.44 7.68
N GLY A 48 4.37 17.59 7.44
CA GLY A 48 3.03 17.86 7.97
C GLY A 48 1.94 17.06 7.26
N LEU A 49 0.88 16.70 8.00
CA LEU A 49 -0.22 15.91 7.46
C LEU A 49 -0.89 16.60 6.26
N GLY A 50 -1.05 17.92 6.29
CA GLY A 50 -1.62 18.67 5.18
C GLY A 50 -0.82 18.53 3.91
N ASP A 51 0.52 18.57 4.02
CA ASP A 51 1.41 18.39 2.86
C ASP A 51 1.34 16.96 2.33
N ILE A 52 1.24 15.98 3.22
CA ILE A 52 1.08 14.57 2.81
C ILE A 52 -0.21 14.40 2.01
N ARG A 53 -1.32 14.93 2.52
CA ARG A 53 -2.62 14.87 1.83
C ARG A 53 -2.59 15.55 0.47
N SER A 54 -1.96 16.72 0.39
CA SER A 54 -1.84 17.45 -0.87
C SER A 54 -1.03 16.66 -1.91
N ALA A 55 0.06 16.05 -1.46
CA ALA A 55 0.91 15.25 -2.36
C ALA A 55 0.16 14.05 -2.93
N VAL A 56 -0.52 13.25 -2.09
CA VAL A 56 -1.20 12.04 -2.56
C VAL A 56 -2.41 12.35 -3.44
N SER A 57 -2.95 13.56 -3.37
CA SER A 57 -4.03 13.95 -4.27
C SER A 57 -3.58 13.95 -5.73
N LEU A 58 -2.28 14.15 -5.98
CA LEU A 58 -1.71 14.08 -7.32
C LEU A 58 -1.75 12.68 -7.92
N LEU A 59 -1.77 11.65 -7.08
CA LEU A 59 -1.91 10.25 -7.51
C LEU A 59 -3.37 9.83 -7.70
N GLY A 60 -4.32 10.73 -7.45
CA GLY A 60 -5.72 10.34 -7.38
C GLY A 60 -5.93 9.24 -6.31
N LEU A 61 -5.15 9.27 -5.23
CA LEU A 61 -5.17 8.23 -4.22
C LEU A 61 -6.51 8.18 -3.50
N VAL A 62 -7.12 6.99 -3.50
CA VAL A 62 -8.34 6.70 -2.76
C VAL A 62 -7.95 5.91 -1.51
N LEU A 63 -8.37 6.41 -0.35
CA LEU A 63 -8.16 5.71 0.92
C LEU A 63 -9.37 4.82 1.18
N GLU A 64 -9.10 3.51 1.30
CA GLU A 64 -10.12 2.50 1.53
C GLU A 64 -10.10 2.07 2.99
N PRO A 65 -11.21 2.30 3.73
CA PRO A 65 -11.28 1.82 5.10
C PRO A 65 -11.15 0.31 5.21
N VAL A 66 -10.50 -0.16 6.28
CA VAL A 66 -10.45 -1.58 6.59
C VAL A 66 -11.86 -2.04 6.95
N THR A 67 -12.36 -3.02 6.20
CA THR A 67 -13.68 -3.60 6.44
C THR A 67 -13.58 -4.85 7.33
N THR A 68 -14.72 -5.33 7.83
CA THR A 68 -14.78 -6.62 8.54
C THR A 68 -14.28 -7.74 7.63
N GLU A 69 -14.67 -7.73 6.36
CA GLU A 69 -14.21 -8.71 5.38
C GLU A 69 -12.70 -8.67 5.22
N ASP A 70 -12.11 -7.49 5.11
CA ASP A 70 -10.66 -7.32 5.01
C ASP A 70 -9.95 -7.91 6.23
N ALA A 71 -10.48 -7.67 7.42
CA ALA A 71 -9.92 -8.19 8.66
C ALA A 71 -9.93 -9.72 8.68
N GLU A 72 -11.04 -10.33 8.29
CA GLU A 72 -11.18 -11.79 8.26
C GLU A 72 -10.29 -12.41 7.18
N THR A 73 -10.22 -11.81 6.01
CA THR A 73 -9.32 -12.25 4.92
C THR A 73 -7.86 -12.15 5.35
N ALA A 74 -7.46 -11.04 5.98
CA ALA A 74 -6.09 -10.87 6.47
C ALA A 74 -5.70 -11.94 7.49
N ALA A 75 -6.64 -12.33 8.36
CA ALA A 75 -6.42 -13.40 9.31
C ALA A 75 -6.16 -14.74 8.60
N THR A 76 -6.93 -15.05 7.58
CA THR A 76 -6.79 -16.27 6.77
C THR A 76 -5.47 -16.29 6.01
N LEU A 77 -5.05 -15.15 5.46
CA LEU A 77 -3.81 -15.01 4.71
C LEU A 77 -2.56 -15.30 5.54
N TRP A 78 -2.64 -15.27 6.87
CA TRP A 78 -1.51 -15.60 7.74
C TRP A 78 -0.95 -16.99 7.46
N GLN A 79 -1.78 -17.95 7.08
CA GLN A 79 -1.32 -19.32 6.81
C GLN A 79 -0.36 -19.38 5.63
N ASP A 80 -0.63 -18.61 4.57
CA ASP A 80 0.20 -18.59 3.36
C ASP A 80 1.32 -17.55 3.43
N HIS A 81 1.17 -16.54 4.30
CA HIS A 81 2.10 -15.43 4.41
C HIS A 81 2.47 -15.16 5.89
N PRO A 82 3.05 -16.14 6.58
CA PRO A 82 3.30 -16.01 8.03
C PRO A 82 4.35 -14.94 8.39
N THR A 83 5.18 -14.54 7.44
CA THR A 83 6.22 -13.53 7.66
C THR A 83 5.77 -12.11 7.37
N LEU A 84 4.64 -11.93 6.71
CA LEU A 84 4.07 -10.61 6.46
C LEU A 84 3.39 -10.07 7.71
N SER A 85 3.53 -8.77 7.94
CA SER A 85 2.85 -8.11 9.06
C SER A 85 1.33 -8.11 8.86
N LEU A 86 0.60 -7.80 9.91
CA LEU A 86 -0.85 -7.65 9.81
C LEU A 86 -1.22 -6.54 8.82
N GLY A 87 -0.50 -5.41 8.83
CA GLY A 87 -0.72 -4.33 7.88
C GLY A 87 -0.51 -4.77 6.43
N ASP A 88 0.54 -5.57 6.17
CA ASP A 88 0.79 -6.14 4.85
C ASP A 88 -0.35 -7.04 4.41
N ARG A 89 -0.82 -7.89 5.30
CA ARG A 89 -1.94 -8.81 4.99
C ARG A 89 -3.26 -8.07 4.78
N LEU A 90 -3.49 -6.95 5.49
CA LEU A 90 -4.63 -6.10 5.24
C LEU A 90 -4.56 -5.42 3.88
N CYS A 91 -3.35 -5.09 3.42
CA CYS A 91 -3.13 -4.58 2.07
C CYS A 91 -3.51 -5.64 1.02
N LEU A 92 -3.06 -6.88 1.21
CA LEU A 92 -3.41 -7.99 0.31
C LEU A 92 -4.92 -8.27 0.34
N ALA A 93 -5.54 -8.18 1.51
CA ALA A 93 -6.98 -8.36 1.65
C ALA A 93 -7.76 -7.33 0.82
N LEU A 94 -7.31 -6.08 0.83
CA LEU A 94 -7.91 -5.04 -0.01
C LEU A 94 -7.77 -5.38 -1.50
N GLY A 95 -6.59 -5.80 -1.92
CA GLY A 95 -6.37 -6.24 -3.30
C GLY A 95 -7.30 -7.37 -3.70
N HIS A 96 -7.51 -8.35 -2.82
CA HIS A 96 -8.47 -9.43 -3.01
C HIS A 96 -9.90 -8.92 -3.18
N ARG A 97 -10.33 -8.04 -2.28
CA ARG A 97 -11.70 -7.52 -2.29
C ARG A 97 -11.99 -6.73 -3.57
N LEU A 98 -11.02 -5.96 -4.05
CA LEU A 98 -11.17 -5.15 -5.26
C LEU A 98 -10.81 -5.91 -6.53
N ALA A 99 -10.22 -7.10 -6.42
CA ALA A 99 -9.74 -7.92 -7.54
C ALA A 99 -8.75 -7.15 -8.42
N VAL A 100 -7.78 -6.49 -7.81
CA VAL A 100 -6.74 -5.70 -8.49
C VAL A 100 -5.35 -6.05 -7.97
N PRO A 101 -4.29 -5.76 -8.74
CA PRO A 101 -2.92 -5.98 -8.30
C PRO A 101 -2.54 -5.12 -7.09
N VAL A 102 -1.56 -5.61 -6.34
CA VAL A 102 -0.96 -4.91 -5.20
C VAL A 102 0.49 -4.60 -5.52
N LEU A 103 0.86 -3.34 -5.50
CA LEU A 103 2.22 -2.88 -5.76
C LEU A 103 2.97 -2.73 -4.44
N THR A 104 4.20 -3.25 -4.41
CA THR A 104 5.08 -3.15 -3.25
C THR A 104 6.52 -2.86 -3.68
N ALA A 105 7.26 -2.14 -2.83
CA ALA A 105 8.70 -1.96 -2.95
C ALA A 105 9.47 -2.87 -1.99
N ASP A 106 8.78 -3.66 -1.17
CA ASP A 106 9.38 -4.55 -0.20
C ASP A 106 9.69 -5.91 -0.85
N ARG A 107 10.97 -6.21 -1.01
CA ARG A 107 11.42 -7.44 -1.62
C ARG A 107 11.20 -8.69 -0.77
N ALA A 108 10.84 -8.52 0.50
CA ALA A 108 10.44 -9.64 1.35
C ALA A 108 9.09 -10.25 0.92
N TRP A 109 8.28 -9.48 0.19
CA TRP A 109 7.05 -10.02 -0.40
C TRP A 109 7.40 -10.88 -1.63
N SER A 110 6.55 -11.86 -1.92
CA SER A 110 6.70 -12.63 -3.15
C SER A 110 6.51 -11.76 -4.39
N ASN A 111 6.93 -12.27 -5.55
CA ASN A 111 6.68 -11.62 -6.84
C ASN A 111 5.62 -12.40 -7.63
N GLN A 112 4.72 -13.09 -6.94
CA GLN A 112 3.66 -13.86 -7.56
C GLN A 112 2.37 -13.04 -7.62
N PRO A 113 1.63 -13.10 -8.73
CA PRO A 113 0.35 -12.41 -8.80
C PRO A 113 -0.54 -12.75 -7.60
N PRO A 114 -1.27 -11.78 -7.05
CA PRO A 114 -1.48 -10.41 -7.53
C PRO A 114 -0.41 -9.39 -7.10
N ILE A 115 0.69 -9.83 -6.51
CA ILE A 115 1.76 -8.95 -6.02
C ILE A 115 2.66 -8.54 -7.18
N VAL A 116 2.94 -7.24 -7.29
CA VAL A 116 3.84 -6.67 -8.30
C VAL A 116 4.93 -5.88 -7.59
N GLN A 117 6.18 -6.28 -7.79
CA GLN A 117 7.33 -5.56 -7.29
C GLN A 117 7.61 -4.36 -8.20
N ILE A 118 7.75 -3.17 -7.60
CA ILE A 118 8.00 -1.95 -8.38
C ILE A 118 9.49 -1.67 -8.59
N ARG A 119 10.37 -2.42 -7.93
CA ARG A 119 11.83 -2.27 -8.10
C ARG A 119 12.59 -3.55 -7.81
#